data_7d764e836ec20bf12f3e57851acba152
#
_entry.id   7d764e836ec20bf12f3e57851acba152
#
_cell.length_a   1.000
_cell.length_b   1.000
_cell.length_c   1.000
_cell.angle_alpha   90.00
_cell.angle_beta   90.00
_cell.angle_gamma   90.00
#
_symmetry.space_group_name_H-M   'P 1'
#
loop_
_entity.id
_entity.type
_entity.pdbx_description
1 polymer ?
#
loop_
_entity_poly.entity_id
_entity_poly.type
_entity_poly.pdbx_seq_one_letter_code
_entity_poly.pdbx_strand_id
1 'polypeptide(L)'
;TPDNICAAVAVIEQESTFQADPVVPGLPQIVWKEIDARRERLHLPRLLVDAAMLKTSPDGRSYKARIDALRTEKEMNTLFEDMISELPNGKALLGGYNPVRTGGPMQVSIEFATQHVKERSYPYPIAKKLRNEVFTRRGGVYFGSAILLDYEVPYDAIAYRFADFNAGRYSSRNAAFQVAL
;
A
#
# COMPACT_ATOMS: atom_id res chain seq x y z
N THR A 1 25.73 2.69 -4.69
CA THR A 1 26.83 2.11 -3.90
C THR A 1 26.43 0.74 -3.36
N PRO A 2 27.40 -0.15 -3.00
CA PRO A 2 27.08 -1.40 -2.31
C PRO A 2 26.24 -1.18 -1.04
N ASP A 3 26.52 -0.13 -0.30
CA ASP A 3 25.78 0.25 0.91
C ASP A 3 24.31 0.54 0.65
N ASN A 4 24.00 1.25 -0.44
CA ASN A 4 22.61 1.52 -0.83
C ASN A 4 21.86 0.22 -1.17
N ILE A 5 22.54 -0.72 -1.82
CA ILE A 5 21.96 -2.04 -2.11
C ILE A 5 21.69 -2.79 -0.81
N CYS A 6 22.64 -2.83 0.12
CA CYS A 6 22.45 -3.46 1.43
C CYS A 6 21.30 -2.82 2.20
N ALA A 7 21.18 -1.49 2.20
CA ALA A 7 20.09 -0.79 2.85
C ALA A 7 18.72 -1.17 2.25
N ALA A 8 18.61 -1.17 0.91
CA ALA A 8 17.37 -1.55 0.23
C ALA A 8 16.99 -3.03 0.52
N VAL A 9 17.95 -3.94 0.47
CA VAL A 9 17.76 -5.37 0.78
C VAL A 9 17.28 -5.57 2.22
N ALA A 10 17.92 -4.90 3.19
CA ALA A 10 17.53 -4.99 4.60
C ALA A 10 16.09 -4.51 4.84
N VAL A 11 15.68 -3.43 4.16
CA VAL A 11 14.30 -2.94 4.22
C VAL A 11 13.33 -3.93 3.62
N ILE A 12 13.62 -4.50 2.44
CA ILE A 12 12.74 -5.49 1.80
C ILE A 12 12.59 -6.72 2.69
N GLU A 13 13.67 -7.18 3.32
CA GLU A 13 13.62 -8.30 4.25
C GLU A 13 12.70 -8.00 5.43
N GLN A 14 12.87 -6.85 6.05
CA GLN A 14 12.11 -6.45 7.23
C GLN A 14 10.63 -6.23 6.93
N GLU A 15 10.28 -5.55 5.83
CA GLU A 15 8.91 -5.17 5.51
C GLU A 15 8.08 -6.34 4.95
N SER A 16 8.70 -7.23 4.19
CA SER A 16 7.95 -8.24 3.43
C SER A 16 8.55 -9.62 3.40
N THR A 17 9.73 -9.82 4.00
CA THR A 17 10.50 -11.06 3.83
C THR A 17 10.63 -11.42 2.34
N PHE A 18 10.98 -10.42 1.51
CA PHE A 18 11.11 -10.51 0.04
C PHE A 18 9.81 -10.87 -0.72
N GLN A 19 8.65 -10.79 -0.09
CA GLN A 19 7.38 -11.02 -0.77
C GLN A 19 6.94 -9.76 -1.52
N ALA A 20 6.52 -9.92 -2.78
CA ALA A 20 6.01 -8.80 -3.57
C ALA A 20 4.62 -8.34 -3.11
N ASP A 21 3.85 -9.25 -2.53
CA ASP A 21 2.49 -9.03 -2.04
C ASP A 21 2.33 -9.74 -0.68
N PRO A 22 2.82 -9.13 0.42
CA PRO A 22 2.85 -9.75 1.73
C PRO A 22 1.44 -9.98 2.28
N VAL A 23 1.28 -11.09 2.99
CA VAL A 23 0.03 -11.43 3.68
C VAL A 23 -0.16 -10.54 4.89
N VAL A 24 -1.36 -9.97 5.05
CA VAL A 24 -1.78 -9.21 6.22
C VAL A 24 -2.63 -10.13 7.11
N PRO A 25 -2.13 -10.55 8.28
CA PRO A 25 -2.89 -11.40 9.19
C PRO A 25 -4.19 -10.72 9.64
N GLY A 26 -5.30 -11.45 9.58
CA GLY A 26 -6.58 -10.94 10.03
C GLY A 26 -7.21 -9.85 9.14
N LEU A 27 -6.77 -9.71 7.90
CA LEU A 27 -7.29 -8.69 6.99
C LEU A 27 -8.81 -8.74 6.81
N PRO A 28 -9.48 -9.89 6.66
CA PRO A 28 -10.93 -9.94 6.59
C PRO A 28 -11.62 -9.27 7.80
N GLN A 29 -11.15 -9.56 9.00
CA GLN A 29 -11.71 -9.01 10.24
C GLN A 29 -11.50 -7.48 10.32
N ILE A 30 -10.35 -7.00 9.90
CA ILE A 30 -10.04 -5.55 9.83
C ILE A 30 -11.01 -4.87 8.86
N VAL A 31 -11.23 -5.45 7.68
CA VAL A 31 -12.13 -4.90 6.66
C VAL A 31 -13.57 -4.90 7.14
N TRP A 32 -14.06 -5.97 7.74
CA TRP A 32 -15.42 -6.01 8.30
C TRP A 32 -15.62 -4.99 9.41
N LYS A 33 -14.66 -4.84 10.31
CA LYS A 33 -14.71 -3.82 11.37
C LYS A 33 -14.80 -2.41 10.79
N GLU A 34 -14.06 -2.11 9.73
CA GLU A 34 -14.10 -0.80 9.07
C GLU A 34 -15.44 -0.58 8.34
N ILE A 35 -15.98 -1.61 7.69
CA ILE A 35 -17.32 -1.55 7.07
C ILE A 35 -18.38 -1.26 8.12
N ASP A 36 -18.36 -1.96 9.25
CA ASP A 36 -19.32 -1.74 10.34
C ASP A 36 -19.18 -0.33 10.92
N ALA A 37 -17.98 0.16 11.16
CA ALA A 37 -17.74 1.51 11.66
C ALA A 37 -18.27 2.59 10.70
N ARG A 38 -18.07 2.41 9.39
CA ARG A 38 -18.60 3.33 8.37
C ARG A 38 -20.11 3.26 8.28
N ARG A 39 -20.69 2.05 8.34
CA ARG A 39 -22.13 1.81 8.37
C ARG A 39 -22.77 2.56 9.51
N GLU A 40 -22.21 2.45 10.73
CA GLU A 40 -22.71 3.14 11.92
C GLU A 40 -22.63 4.67 11.78
N ARG A 41 -21.50 5.18 11.31
CA ARG A 41 -21.31 6.62 11.10
C ARG A 41 -22.31 7.20 10.09
N LEU A 42 -22.67 6.44 9.07
CA LEU A 42 -23.62 6.83 8.03
C LEU A 42 -25.08 6.47 8.38
N HIS A 43 -25.34 5.90 9.56
CA HIS A 43 -26.64 5.43 10.02
C HIS A 43 -27.32 4.48 9.01
N LEU A 44 -26.53 3.65 8.30
CA LEU A 44 -27.08 2.71 7.33
C LEU A 44 -27.61 1.45 8.03
N PRO A 45 -28.82 0.97 7.67
CA PRO A 45 -29.33 -0.29 8.17
C PRO A 45 -28.41 -1.47 7.79
N ARG A 46 -28.13 -2.35 8.74
CA ARG A 46 -27.26 -3.52 8.52
C ARG A 46 -27.74 -4.37 7.35
N LEU A 47 -29.05 -4.58 7.25
CA LEU A 47 -29.66 -5.38 6.18
C LEU A 47 -29.31 -4.87 4.78
N LEU A 48 -29.21 -3.55 4.58
CA LEU A 48 -28.85 -2.96 3.29
C LEU A 48 -27.37 -3.24 2.95
N VAL A 49 -26.49 -3.15 3.93
CA VAL A 49 -25.07 -3.44 3.73
C VAL A 49 -24.87 -4.93 3.45
N ASP A 50 -25.52 -5.81 4.21
CA ASP A 50 -25.46 -7.26 4.02
C ASP A 50 -25.95 -7.64 2.62
N ALA A 51 -27.08 -7.07 2.17
CA ALA A 51 -27.62 -7.29 0.82
C ALA A 51 -26.64 -6.81 -0.27
N ALA A 52 -26.02 -5.64 -0.09
CA ALA A 52 -25.03 -5.12 -1.03
C ALA A 52 -23.80 -6.03 -1.11
N MET A 53 -23.35 -6.59 0.01
CA MET A 53 -22.19 -7.49 0.06
C MET A 53 -22.48 -8.88 -0.54
N LEU A 54 -23.75 -9.28 -0.65
CA LEU A 54 -24.15 -10.52 -1.35
C LEU A 54 -24.17 -10.37 -2.88
N LYS A 55 -24.09 -9.16 -3.41
CA LYS A 55 -24.00 -8.92 -4.84
C LYS A 55 -22.81 -9.65 -5.45
N THR A 56 -23.00 -10.24 -6.62
CA THR A 56 -21.93 -10.87 -7.40
C THR A 56 -20.99 -9.80 -7.96
N SER A 57 -19.71 -10.00 -7.74
CA SER A 57 -18.64 -9.15 -8.26
C SER A 57 -18.14 -9.63 -9.63
N PRO A 58 -17.30 -8.86 -10.33
CA PRO A 58 -16.82 -9.21 -11.67
C PRO A 58 -16.08 -10.55 -11.78
N ASP A 59 -15.58 -11.10 -10.67
CA ASP A 59 -14.91 -12.42 -10.64
C ASP A 59 -15.87 -13.61 -10.40
N GLY A 60 -17.18 -13.35 -10.34
CA GLY A 60 -18.23 -14.36 -10.15
C GLY A 60 -18.53 -14.72 -8.70
N ARG A 61 -17.74 -14.25 -7.73
CA ARG A 61 -17.99 -14.43 -6.28
C ARG A 61 -18.76 -13.26 -5.73
N SER A 62 -19.47 -13.44 -4.60
CA SER A 62 -20.04 -12.30 -3.89
C SER A 62 -18.94 -11.42 -3.28
N TYR A 63 -19.23 -10.13 -3.10
CA TYR A 63 -18.31 -9.23 -2.38
C TYR A 63 -18.01 -9.73 -0.97
N LYS A 64 -19.02 -10.29 -0.28
CA LYS A 64 -18.82 -10.94 1.02
C LYS A 64 -17.79 -12.05 0.95
N ALA A 65 -17.94 -12.98 0.02
CA ALA A 65 -16.99 -14.10 -0.15
C ALA A 65 -15.57 -13.63 -0.48
N ARG A 66 -15.44 -12.54 -1.24
CA ARG A 66 -14.14 -11.94 -1.53
C ARG A 66 -13.52 -11.29 -0.31
N ILE A 67 -14.31 -10.56 0.51
CA ILE A 67 -13.83 -9.97 1.77
C ILE A 67 -13.37 -11.06 2.71
N ASP A 68 -14.16 -12.11 2.89
CA ASP A 68 -13.85 -13.24 3.78
C ASP A 68 -12.56 -13.99 3.36
N ALA A 69 -12.20 -13.92 2.08
CA ALA A 69 -11.02 -14.56 1.51
C ALA A 69 -9.79 -13.64 1.37
N LEU A 70 -9.88 -12.37 1.76
CA LEU A 70 -8.79 -11.40 1.64
C LEU A 70 -7.54 -11.84 2.42
N ARG A 71 -6.39 -11.71 1.77
CA ARG A 71 -5.10 -12.01 2.38
C ARG A 71 -4.11 -10.86 2.26
N THR A 72 -4.20 -10.06 1.19
CA THR A 72 -3.20 -9.04 0.86
C THR A 72 -3.84 -7.68 0.57
N GLU A 73 -3.05 -6.62 0.72
CA GLU A 73 -3.47 -5.25 0.38
C GLU A 73 -3.77 -5.09 -1.12
N LYS A 74 -3.07 -5.83 -1.97
CA LYS A 74 -3.33 -5.86 -3.41
C LYS A 74 -4.71 -6.43 -3.73
N GLU A 75 -5.09 -7.53 -3.07
CA GLU A 75 -6.43 -8.11 -3.20
C GLU A 75 -7.51 -7.13 -2.72
N MET A 76 -7.28 -6.47 -1.57
CA MET A 76 -8.19 -5.45 -1.04
C MET A 76 -8.30 -4.25 -1.98
N ASN A 77 -7.20 -3.78 -2.56
CA ASN A 77 -7.21 -2.74 -3.58
C ASN A 77 -8.04 -3.13 -4.80
N THR A 78 -7.86 -4.35 -5.30
CA THR A 78 -8.61 -4.86 -6.47
C THR A 78 -10.10 -4.95 -6.16
N LEU A 79 -10.45 -5.50 -4.99
CA LEU A 79 -11.83 -5.57 -4.54
C LEU A 79 -12.50 -4.19 -4.46
N PHE A 80 -11.83 -3.22 -3.89
CA PHE A 80 -12.34 -1.85 -3.83
C PHE A 80 -12.51 -1.23 -5.21
N GLU A 81 -11.53 -1.39 -6.11
CA GLU A 81 -11.64 -0.89 -7.48
C GLU A 81 -12.79 -1.52 -8.25
N ASP A 82 -13.04 -2.82 -8.06
CA ASP A 82 -14.20 -3.51 -8.66
C ASP A 82 -15.51 -2.93 -8.11
N MET A 83 -15.64 -2.80 -6.78
CA MET A 83 -16.84 -2.22 -6.16
C MET A 83 -17.18 -0.84 -6.71
N ILE A 84 -16.23 0.08 -6.76
CA ILE A 84 -16.49 1.45 -7.27
C ILE A 84 -16.69 1.48 -8.79
N SER A 85 -16.16 0.52 -9.54
CA SER A 85 -16.33 0.46 -11.00
C SER A 85 -17.74 0.12 -11.43
N GLU A 86 -18.52 -0.52 -10.58
CA GLU A 86 -19.92 -0.88 -10.83
C GLU A 86 -20.88 0.28 -10.53
N LEU A 87 -20.41 1.33 -9.90
CA LEU A 87 -21.22 2.51 -9.59
C LEU A 87 -21.09 3.56 -10.72
N PRO A 88 -22.18 4.22 -11.13
CA PRO A 88 -22.11 5.34 -12.07
C PRO A 88 -21.13 6.40 -11.54
N ASN A 89 -20.13 6.75 -12.34
CA ASN A 89 -19.04 7.67 -11.95
C ASN A 89 -18.29 7.30 -10.65
N GLY A 90 -18.41 6.06 -10.18
CA GLY A 90 -17.84 5.62 -8.90
C GLY A 90 -16.34 5.84 -8.79
N LYS A 91 -15.58 5.65 -9.88
CA LYS A 91 -14.14 5.92 -9.89
C LYS A 91 -13.80 7.40 -9.68
N ALA A 92 -14.56 8.31 -10.28
CA ALA A 92 -14.36 9.75 -10.11
C ALA A 92 -14.75 10.21 -8.71
N LEU A 93 -15.86 9.71 -8.18
CA LEU A 93 -16.40 10.11 -6.88
C LEU A 93 -15.71 9.43 -5.69
N LEU A 94 -15.39 8.16 -5.81
CA LEU A 94 -14.94 7.31 -4.70
C LEU A 94 -13.50 6.83 -4.79
N GLY A 95 -12.82 7.04 -5.91
CA GLY A 95 -11.43 6.58 -6.10
C GLY A 95 -10.45 7.10 -5.05
N GLY A 96 -10.64 8.32 -4.56
CA GLY A 96 -9.87 8.94 -3.48
C GLY A 96 -10.09 8.29 -2.10
N TYR A 97 -11.14 7.52 -1.92
CA TYR A 97 -11.47 6.83 -0.66
C TYR A 97 -10.94 5.40 -0.58
N ASN A 98 -10.12 4.97 -1.53
CA ASN A 98 -9.49 3.66 -1.46
C ASN A 98 -8.71 3.52 -0.14
N PRO A 99 -9.02 2.51 0.69
CA PRO A 99 -8.38 2.36 2.00
C PRO A 99 -6.90 1.98 1.90
N VAL A 100 -6.49 1.35 0.80
CA VAL A 100 -5.11 0.94 0.57
C VAL A 100 -4.28 2.15 0.15
N ARG A 101 -3.38 2.59 1.00
CA ARG A 101 -2.53 3.77 0.79
C ARG A 101 -1.08 3.42 0.49
N THR A 102 -0.65 2.26 0.92
CA THR A 102 0.69 1.71 0.72
C THR A 102 0.62 0.33 0.10
N GLY A 103 1.74 -0.23 -0.31
CA GLY A 103 1.81 -1.60 -0.78
C GLY A 103 3.15 -2.00 -1.37
N GLY A 104 3.23 -3.24 -1.80
CA GLY A 104 4.42 -3.83 -2.37
C GLY A 104 5.49 -4.21 -1.34
N PRO A 105 6.65 -4.73 -1.80
CA PRO A 105 7.67 -5.32 -0.92
C PRO A 105 8.36 -4.34 0.03
N MET A 106 8.21 -3.04 -0.17
CA MET A 106 8.77 -1.98 0.69
C MET A 106 7.68 -1.05 1.25
N GLN A 107 6.42 -1.47 1.24
CA GLN A 107 5.28 -0.70 1.76
C GLN A 107 5.24 0.75 1.24
N VAL A 108 5.38 0.90 -0.06
CA VAL A 108 5.49 2.19 -0.73
C VAL A 108 4.17 2.95 -0.70
N SER A 109 4.22 4.23 -0.34
CA SER A 109 3.08 5.14 -0.50
C SER A 109 2.71 5.31 -1.97
N ILE A 110 1.43 5.07 -2.29
CA ILE A 110 0.90 5.26 -3.65
C ILE A 110 0.90 6.74 -4.04
N GLU A 111 0.71 7.63 -3.07
CA GLU A 111 0.79 9.07 -3.27
C GLU A 111 2.22 9.48 -3.65
N PHE A 112 3.23 8.99 -2.91
CA PHE A 112 4.63 9.21 -3.25
C PHE A 112 4.95 8.72 -4.68
N ALA A 113 4.58 7.48 -5.02
CA ALA A 113 4.83 6.97 -6.37
C ALA A 113 4.16 7.83 -7.45
N THR A 114 2.95 8.34 -7.16
CA THR A 114 2.22 9.23 -8.08
C THR A 114 2.91 10.58 -8.27
N GLN A 115 3.46 11.14 -7.20
CA GLN A 115 4.20 12.39 -7.26
C GLN A 115 5.58 12.18 -7.93
N HIS A 116 6.27 11.13 -7.57
CA HIS A 116 7.59 10.81 -8.11
C HIS A 116 7.61 10.71 -9.65
N VAL A 117 6.60 10.06 -10.26
CA VAL A 117 6.54 9.93 -11.73
C VAL A 117 6.21 11.23 -12.46
N LYS A 118 5.72 12.27 -11.77
CA LYS A 118 5.54 13.60 -12.35
C LYS A 118 6.85 14.37 -12.41
N GLU A 119 7.75 14.09 -11.48
CA GLU A 119 9.04 14.78 -11.33
C GLU A 119 10.18 14.04 -12.04
N ARG A 120 10.09 12.70 -12.05
CA ARG A 120 11.11 11.81 -12.61
C ARG A 120 10.49 10.72 -13.47
N SER A 121 11.06 10.46 -14.62
CA SER A 121 10.59 9.39 -15.51
C SER A 121 10.76 8.02 -14.86
N TYR A 122 9.68 7.25 -14.80
CA TYR A 122 9.73 5.85 -14.42
C TYR A 122 10.31 5.04 -15.61
N PRO A 123 11.41 4.29 -15.43
CA PRO A 123 12.16 3.71 -16.54
C PRO A 123 11.52 2.44 -17.15
N TYR A 124 10.42 1.97 -16.60
CA TYR A 124 9.79 0.72 -17.04
C TYR A 124 8.36 0.95 -17.55
N PRO A 125 7.87 0.09 -18.47
CA PRO A 125 6.50 0.18 -18.94
C PRO A 125 5.51 -0.14 -17.81
N ILE A 126 4.47 0.68 -17.68
CA ILE A 126 3.36 0.47 -16.76
C ILE A 126 2.25 -0.26 -17.50
N ALA A 127 2.01 -1.53 -17.15
CA ALA A 127 1.06 -2.39 -17.89
C ALA A 127 -0.41 -1.97 -17.74
N LYS A 128 -0.81 -1.38 -16.61
CA LYS A 128 -2.21 -0.96 -16.33
C LYS A 128 -2.24 0.45 -15.75
N LYS A 129 -2.05 0.56 -14.44
CA LYS A 129 -2.05 1.82 -13.70
C LYS A 129 -0.81 1.87 -12.83
N LEU A 130 -0.29 3.07 -12.56
CA LEU A 130 0.83 3.28 -11.64
C LEU A 130 0.56 2.65 -10.26
N ARG A 131 -0.66 2.79 -9.75
CA ARG A 131 -1.07 2.17 -8.50
C ARG A 131 -0.81 0.66 -8.48
N ASN A 132 -1.11 -0.03 -9.59
CA ASN A 132 -0.89 -1.47 -9.69
C ASN A 132 0.61 -1.81 -9.80
N GLU A 133 1.40 -0.92 -10.37
CA GLU A 133 2.86 -1.09 -10.45
C GLU A 133 3.52 -1.11 -9.08
N VAL A 134 3.02 -0.31 -8.12
CA VAL A 134 3.51 -0.30 -6.73
C VAL A 134 3.41 -1.69 -6.07
N PHE A 135 2.37 -2.46 -6.39
CA PHE A 135 2.18 -3.83 -5.89
C PHE A 135 3.01 -4.89 -6.63
N THR A 136 3.84 -4.49 -7.59
CA THR A 136 4.78 -5.43 -8.23
C THR A 136 6.13 -5.40 -7.50
N ARG A 137 6.90 -6.49 -7.63
CA ARG A 137 8.27 -6.51 -7.10
C ARG A 137 9.09 -5.37 -7.70
N ARG A 138 9.02 -5.18 -9.01
CA ARG A 138 9.76 -4.15 -9.74
C ARG A 138 9.39 -2.73 -9.27
N GLY A 139 8.12 -2.38 -9.33
CA GLY A 139 7.66 -1.04 -8.96
C GLY A 139 7.82 -0.77 -7.48
N GLY A 140 7.47 -1.73 -6.61
CA GLY A 140 7.62 -1.58 -5.17
C GLY A 140 9.08 -1.39 -4.75
N VAL A 141 10.03 -2.13 -5.35
CA VAL A 141 11.46 -1.94 -5.08
C VAL A 141 11.95 -0.61 -5.65
N TYR A 142 11.57 -0.24 -6.88
CA TYR A 142 11.98 1.03 -7.49
C TYR A 142 11.55 2.22 -6.62
N PHE A 143 10.26 2.35 -6.36
CA PHE A 143 9.74 3.49 -5.58
C PHE A 143 10.17 3.44 -4.11
N GLY A 144 10.28 2.25 -3.52
CA GLY A 144 10.80 2.10 -2.17
C GLY A 144 12.26 2.50 -2.05
N SER A 145 13.09 2.14 -3.03
CA SER A 145 14.48 2.58 -3.09
C SER A 145 14.59 4.09 -3.30
N ALA A 146 13.70 4.68 -4.11
CA ALA A 146 13.66 6.14 -4.28
C ALA A 146 13.33 6.85 -2.97
N ILE A 147 12.30 6.39 -2.22
CA ILE A 147 12.00 6.94 -0.89
C ILE A 147 13.21 6.83 0.05
N LEU A 148 13.86 5.66 0.04
CA LEU A 148 14.95 5.36 0.96
C LEU A 148 16.20 6.18 0.68
N LEU A 149 16.56 6.33 -0.62
CA LEU A 149 17.86 6.83 -1.05
C LEU A 149 17.87 8.29 -1.49
N ASP A 150 16.72 8.83 -1.90
CA ASP A 150 16.59 10.23 -2.34
C ASP A 150 16.21 11.18 -1.18
N TYR A 151 16.12 10.68 0.03
CA TYR A 151 15.82 11.52 1.19
C TYR A 151 17.07 12.30 1.61
N GLU A 152 16.99 13.62 1.59
CA GLU A 152 18.06 14.48 2.09
C GLU A 152 18.25 14.28 3.58
N VAL A 153 19.46 13.92 3.96
CA VAL A 153 19.87 13.71 5.37
C VAL A 153 21.07 14.59 5.68
N PRO A 154 21.15 15.12 6.90
CA PRO A 154 22.26 16.01 7.31
C PRO A 154 23.53 15.23 7.73
N TYR A 155 23.81 14.07 7.08
CA TYR A 155 25.01 13.27 7.35
C TYR A 155 25.50 12.56 6.09
N ASP A 156 26.80 12.39 5.97
CA ASP A 156 27.46 11.84 4.79
C ASP A 156 27.59 10.30 4.82
N ALA A 157 27.44 9.68 5.99
CA ALA A 157 27.58 8.24 6.17
C ALA A 157 26.33 7.65 6.84
N ILE A 158 25.86 6.53 6.30
CA ILE A 158 24.78 5.74 6.91
C ILE A 158 25.41 4.90 8.05
N ALA A 159 25.47 5.46 9.26
CA ALA A 159 26.09 4.82 10.41
C ALA A 159 25.22 3.68 10.98
N TYR A 160 23.90 3.89 10.99
CA TYR A 160 22.95 2.93 11.54
C TYR A 160 21.85 2.61 10.53
N ARG A 161 21.64 1.33 10.26
CA ARG A 161 20.69 0.84 9.25
C ARG A 161 19.61 0.04 9.94
N PHE A 162 18.52 0.67 10.28
CA PHE A 162 17.32 -0.02 10.74
C PHE A 162 16.08 0.73 10.25
N ALA A 163 15.00 -0.01 10.03
CA ALA A 163 13.73 0.58 9.68
C ALA A 163 13.08 1.16 10.94
N ASP A 164 12.64 2.40 10.84
CA ASP A 164 11.79 3.00 11.87
C ASP A 164 10.34 2.93 11.41
N PHE A 165 9.65 1.93 11.91
CA PHE A 165 8.24 1.68 11.60
C PHE A 165 7.34 2.88 11.95
N ASN A 166 7.67 3.63 13.00
CA ASN A 166 6.87 4.77 13.47
C ASN A 166 7.11 6.05 12.65
N ALA A 167 8.26 6.17 12.01
CA ALA A 167 8.59 7.35 11.21
C ALA A 167 8.03 7.26 9.78
N GLY A 168 7.55 6.09 9.32
CA GLY A 168 7.08 5.86 7.95
C GLY A 168 8.17 6.10 6.88
N ARG A 169 9.41 6.32 7.31
CA ARG A 169 10.60 6.51 6.49
C ARG A 169 11.79 5.91 7.24
N TYR A 170 12.62 5.20 6.50
CA TYR A 170 13.64 4.36 7.07
C TYR A 170 14.83 5.12 7.66
N SER A 171 15.18 4.74 8.84
CA SER A 171 16.46 4.90 9.55
C SER A 171 17.04 6.31 9.67
N SER A 172 16.74 7.24 8.79
CA SER A 172 17.46 8.50 8.73
C SER A 172 17.25 9.41 9.94
N ARG A 173 16.02 9.52 10.46
CA ARG A 173 15.74 10.41 11.60
C ARG A 173 16.30 9.87 12.90
N ASN A 174 16.13 8.58 13.14
CA ASN A 174 16.61 7.95 14.37
C ASN A 174 18.14 7.83 14.35
N ALA A 175 18.74 7.52 13.21
CA ALA A 175 20.19 7.52 13.05
C ALA A 175 20.78 8.93 13.25
N ALA A 176 20.16 9.97 12.68
CA ALA A 176 20.60 11.36 12.91
C ALA A 176 20.48 11.77 14.38
N PHE A 177 19.42 11.34 15.08
CA PHE A 177 19.26 11.59 16.50
C PHE A 177 20.33 10.87 17.33
N GLN A 178 20.63 9.60 17.02
CA GLN A 178 21.66 8.83 17.72
C GLN A 178 23.07 9.38 17.49
N VAL A 179 23.35 9.94 16.32
CA VAL A 179 24.65 10.59 16.05
C VAL A 179 24.77 11.92 16.76
N ALA A 180 23.64 12.60 17.06
CA ALA A 180 23.61 13.88 17.78
C ALA A 180 23.74 13.75 19.31
N LEU A 181 23.55 12.55 19.85
CA LEU A 181 23.75 12.22 21.28
C LEU A 181 25.19 11.76 21.52
#